data_c621e47252ccc7ed18accb87313c6702
#
_entry.id   c621e47252ccc7ed18accb87313c6702
#
_cell.length_a   1.000
_cell.length_b   1.000
_cell.length_c   1.000
_cell.angle_alpha   90.00
_cell.angle_beta   90.00
_cell.angle_gamma   90.00
#
_symmetry.space_group_name_H-M   'P 1'
#
loop_
_entity.id
_entity.type
_entity.pdbx_description
1 polymer ?
#
loop_
_entity_poly.entity_id
_entity_poly.type
_entity_poly.pdbx_seq_one_letter_code
_entity_poly.pdbx_strand_id
1 'polypeptide(L)'
;MKTWGLCSDEFADTNHWPYQLYVREARRMIGEYVMSQKDIQTELTKADAIGMGSYNSDSHNVQRRPTPDGTAVENEGDMQVPVTPYQIPYRVMLPKRAEAANLLVPVCFSATHVAYSTLRMEPQYMIIGHAAGVAAKLAIETRRAVQDVDVGVLRARLRAQRAVLERP
;
A
#
# COMPACT_ATOMS: atom_id res chain seq x y z
N MET A 1 5.74 13.15 -31.71
CA MET A 1 6.45 12.63 -30.52
C MET A 1 7.97 12.69 -30.59
N LYS A 2 8.59 13.10 -31.71
CA LYS A 2 10.07 13.24 -31.80
C LYS A 2 10.67 14.32 -30.88
N THR A 3 9.82 15.21 -30.34
CA THR A 3 10.23 16.31 -29.44
C THR A 3 9.92 16.04 -27.96
N TRP A 4 9.40 14.86 -27.64
CA TRP A 4 9.10 14.49 -26.28
C TRP A 4 10.31 13.77 -25.67
N GLY A 5 10.71 14.18 -24.49
CA GLY A 5 11.85 13.59 -23.78
C GLY A 5 11.90 14.08 -22.35
N LEU A 6 13.07 14.05 -21.79
CA LEU A 6 13.33 14.62 -20.46
C LEU A 6 13.19 16.14 -20.50
N CYS A 7 12.77 16.75 -19.40
CA CYS A 7 12.66 18.21 -19.28
C CYS A 7 14.05 18.83 -19.42
N SER A 8 14.22 19.74 -20.40
CA SER A 8 15.53 20.34 -20.70
C SER A 8 15.92 21.45 -19.72
N ASP A 9 15.00 21.88 -18.87
CA ASP A 9 15.15 22.93 -17.86
C ASP A 9 15.33 22.40 -16.44
N GLU A 10 15.29 21.06 -16.25
CA GLU A 10 15.43 20.40 -14.95
C GLU A 10 16.59 19.40 -14.98
N PHE A 11 17.18 19.14 -13.80
CA PHE A 11 18.19 18.09 -13.58
C PHE A 11 19.38 18.14 -14.56
N ALA A 12 19.91 19.34 -14.83
CA ALA A 12 21.02 19.52 -15.77
C ALA A 12 22.29 18.78 -15.37
N ASP A 13 22.52 18.61 -14.07
CA ASP A 13 23.65 17.89 -13.48
C ASP A 13 23.62 16.37 -13.67
N THR A 14 22.44 15.81 -13.95
CA THR A 14 22.25 14.37 -14.21
C THR A 14 21.80 14.09 -15.65
N ASN A 15 22.13 15.00 -16.57
CA ASN A 15 21.73 14.90 -17.98
C ASN A 15 20.20 14.80 -18.13
N HIS A 16 19.49 15.61 -17.36
CA HIS A 16 18.02 15.73 -17.31
C HIS A 16 17.29 14.49 -16.76
N TRP A 17 18.00 13.56 -16.15
CA TRP A 17 17.36 12.46 -15.44
C TRP A 17 16.98 12.90 -14.02
N PRO A 18 15.73 12.68 -13.57
CA PRO A 18 15.34 12.98 -12.20
C PRO A 18 16.13 12.10 -11.21
N TYR A 19 16.45 12.65 -10.06
CA TYR A 19 17.17 11.92 -8.99
C TYR A 19 16.39 10.70 -8.48
N GLN A 20 15.07 10.74 -8.60
CA GLN A 20 14.20 9.66 -8.21
C GLN A 20 13.06 9.50 -9.23
N LEU A 21 12.84 8.29 -9.70
CA LEU A 21 11.68 7.97 -10.51
C LEU A 21 10.45 7.85 -9.61
N TYR A 22 9.35 8.46 -10.03
CA TYR A 22 8.07 8.21 -9.40
C TYR A 22 7.55 6.83 -9.79
N VAL A 23 7.42 5.96 -8.80
CA VAL A 23 6.88 4.63 -8.98
C VAL A 23 5.59 4.52 -8.16
N ARG A 24 4.46 4.61 -8.84
CA ARG A 24 3.13 4.57 -8.21
C ARG A 24 2.81 3.20 -7.64
N GLU A 25 3.06 2.18 -8.42
CA GLU A 25 2.86 0.79 -8.07
C GLU A 25 3.88 -0.08 -8.82
N ALA A 26 4.59 -0.91 -8.08
CA ALA A 26 5.56 -1.82 -8.64
C ALA A 26 5.36 -3.24 -8.05
N ARG A 27 6.40 -3.82 -7.48
CA ARG A 27 6.30 -5.12 -6.83
C ARG A 27 5.59 -4.99 -5.49
N ARG A 28 4.70 -5.94 -5.21
CA ARG A 28 4.04 -6.12 -3.92
C ARG A 28 4.44 -7.47 -3.34
N MET A 29 4.54 -7.52 -2.02
CA MET A 29 4.80 -8.76 -1.32
C MET A 29 3.60 -9.72 -1.46
N ILE A 30 3.87 -11.01 -1.50
CA ILE A 30 2.88 -12.07 -1.29
C ILE A 30 3.14 -12.62 0.11
N GLY A 31 2.41 -12.09 1.09
CA GLY A 31 2.55 -12.45 2.50
C GLY A 31 1.68 -13.62 2.93
N GLU A 32 1.53 -13.76 4.25
CA GLU A 32 0.61 -14.72 4.87
C GLU A 32 -0.86 -14.44 4.49
N TYR A 33 -1.18 -13.20 4.21
CA TYR A 33 -2.49 -12.73 3.81
C TYR A 33 -2.35 -11.76 2.65
N VAL A 34 -3.22 -11.89 1.66
CA VAL A 34 -3.27 -10.96 0.52
C VAL A 34 -4.60 -10.21 0.59
N MET A 35 -4.54 -8.91 0.89
CA MET A 35 -5.73 -8.06 0.90
C MET A 35 -6.32 -7.95 -0.50
N SER A 36 -7.62 -8.11 -0.63
CA SER A 36 -8.34 -8.20 -1.89
C SER A 36 -9.44 -7.16 -2.02
N GLN A 37 -10.11 -7.13 -3.16
CA GLN A 37 -11.28 -6.28 -3.39
C GLN A 37 -12.40 -6.52 -2.37
N LYS A 38 -12.60 -7.76 -1.93
CA LYS A 38 -13.57 -8.11 -0.89
C LYS A 38 -13.35 -7.32 0.41
N ASP A 39 -12.09 -7.17 0.80
CA ASP A 39 -11.69 -6.51 2.04
C ASP A 39 -12.00 -5.01 2.07
N ILE A 40 -12.12 -4.40 0.91
CA ILE A 40 -12.40 -2.97 0.77
C ILE A 40 -13.85 -2.66 0.37
N GLN A 41 -14.62 -3.67 -0.03
CA GLN A 41 -16.02 -3.48 -0.48
C GLN A 41 -17.06 -4.15 0.40
N THR A 42 -16.79 -5.33 0.92
CA THR A 42 -17.77 -6.15 1.64
C THR A 42 -17.33 -6.59 3.03
N GLU A 43 -16.08 -6.98 3.19
CA GLU A 43 -15.52 -7.44 4.48
C GLU A 43 -14.73 -6.31 5.16
N LEU A 44 -15.43 -5.23 5.51
CA LEU A 44 -14.84 -3.98 5.94
C LEU A 44 -14.18 -4.01 7.33
N THR A 45 -14.54 -4.98 8.17
CA THR A 45 -14.05 -5.12 9.55
C THR A 45 -12.99 -6.19 9.67
N LYS A 46 -11.92 -5.91 10.42
CA LYS A 46 -10.80 -6.81 10.65
C LYS A 46 -10.49 -6.95 12.13
N ALA A 47 -10.32 -8.18 12.62
CA ALA A 47 -9.97 -8.45 14.02
C ALA A 47 -8.60 -7.84 14.39
N ASP A 48 -7.68 -7.78 13.42
CA ASP A 48 -6.33 -7.27 13.54
C ASP A 48 -6.16 -5.87 12.95
N ALA A 49 -7.20 -5.03 12.99
CA ALA A 49 -7.17 -3.68 12.44
C ALA A 49 -6.08 -2.81 13.09
N ILE A 50 -5.28 -2.15 12.24
CA ILE A 50 -4.22 -1.21 12.64
C ILE A 50 -4.49 0.22 12.19
N GLY A 51 -5.53 0.45 11.42
CA GLY A 51 -5.95 1.74 10.92
C GLY A 51 -7.12 1.64 9.98
N MET A 52 -7.50 2.78 9.39
CA MET A 52 -8.62 2.90 8.45
C MET A 52 -8.13 3.41 7.09
N GLY A 53 -8.77 2.92 6.03
CA GLY A 53 -8.65 3.44 4.68
C GLY A 53 -10.02 3.85 4.14
N SER A 54 -10.06 4.86 3.26
CA SER A 54 -11.31 5.34 2.65
C SER A 54 -11.11 6.01 1.28
N TYR A 55 -9.89 5.97 0.75
CA TYR A 55 -9.64 6.50 -0.58
C TYR A 55 -10.29 5.60 -1.63
N ASN A 56 -10.87 6.18 -2.67
CA ASN A 56 -11.46 5.42 -3.77
C ASN A 56 -10.43 4.46 -4.39
N SER A 57 -10.90 3.32 -4.88
CA SER A 57 -10.08 2.49 -5.76
C SER A 57 -9.76 3.30 -7.01
N ASP A 58 -8.52 3.76 -7.12
CA ASP A 58 -8.03 4.59 -8.21
C ASP A 58 -6.87 3.88 -8.91
N SER A 59 -7.14 3.34 -10.08
CA SER A 59 -6.13 2.74 -10.95
C SER A 59 -6.01 3.58 -12.21
N HIS A 60 -4.79 4.03 -12.49
CA HIS A 60 -4.49 4.67 -13.76
C HIS A 60 -4.32 3.64 -14.88
N ASN A 61 -4.28 4.13 -16.11
CA ASN A 61 -4.09 3.31 -17.28
C ASN A 61 -2.91 2.35 -17.13
N VAL A 62 -3.17 1.07 -17.26
CA VAL A 62 -2.17 -0.01 -17.16
C VAL A 62 -1.47 -0.22 -18.49
N GLN A 63 -2.20 -0.02 -19.59
CA GLN A 63 -1.68 -0.18 -20.95
C GLN A 63 -1.98 1.06 -21.78
N ARG A 64 -1.03 1.38 -22.67
CA ARG A 64 -1.18 2.39 -23.70
C ARG A 64 -0.70 1.78 -25.02
N ARG A 65 -1.59 1.70 -25.99
CA ARG A 65 -1.34 1.09 -27.29
C ARG A 65 -1.60 2.10 -28.40
N PRO A 66 -0.77 2.17 -29.43
CA PRO A 66 -1.16 2.90 -30.64
C PRO A 66 -2.38 2.23 -31.26
N THR A 67 -3.28 3.02 -31.81
CA THR A 67 -4.36 2.52 -32.65
C THR A 67 -3.76 1.78 -33.87
N PRO A 68 -4.48 0.81 -34.49
CA PRO A 68 -3.98 0.08 -35.64
C PRO A 68 -3.52 0.97 -36.81
N ASP A 69 -4.15 2.14 -36.97
CA ASP A 69 -3.79 3.14 -37.97
C ASP A 69 -2.65 4.09 -37.52
N GLY A 70 -2.18 3.98 -36.28
CA GLY A 70 -1.10 4.80 -35.72
C GLY A 70 -1.44 6.27 -35.48
N THR A 71 -2.72 6.67 -35.58
CA THR A 71 -3.15 8.07 -35.45
C THR A 71 -3.42 8.50 -34.03
N ALA A 72 -3.72 7.55 -33.13
CA ALA A 72 -4.08 7.82 -31.74
C ALA A 72 -3.44 6.81 -30.77
N VAL A 73 -3.71 6.99 -29.47
CA VAL A 73 -3.32 6.06 -28.40
C VAL A 73 -4.56 5.63 -27.63
N GLU A 74 -4.77 4.35 -27.52
CA GLU A 74 -5.77 3.76 -26.65
C GLU A 74 -5.20 3.49 -25.26
N ASN A 75 -5.96 3.88 -24.24
CA ASN A 75 -5.63 3.66 -22.84
C ASN A 75 -6.58 2.61 -22.26
N GLU A 76 -6.02 1.67 -21.50
CA GLU A 76 -6.78 0.62 -20.82
C GLU A 76 -6.41 0.53 -19.34
N GLY A 77 -7.38 0.08 -18.51
CA GLY A 77 -7.17 -0.22 -17.10
C GLY A 77 -7.40 0.96 -16.16
N ASP A 78 -7.96 2.06 -16.64
CA ASP A 78 -8.45 3.12 -15.77
C ASP A 78 -9.66 2.64 -14.98
N MET A 79 -9.64 2.86 -13.66
CA MET A 79 -10.71 2.46 -12.76
C MET A 79 -10.80 3.44 -11.59
N GLN A 80 -12.00 3.98 -11.39
CA GLN A 80 -12.31 4.81 -10.22
C GLN A 80 -13.61 4.30 -9.58
N VAL A 81 -13.48 3.60 -8.46
CA VAL A 81 -14.61 3.02 -7.74
C VAL A 81 -14.64 3.53 -6.31
N PRO A 82 -15.73 4.18 -5.88
CA PRO A 82 -15.89 4.61 -4.49
C PRO A 82 -15.80 3.42 -3.53
N VAL A 83 -15.17 3.64 -2.38
CA VAL A 83 -15.13 2.66 -1.29
C VAL A 83 -15.67 3.26 0.00
N THR A 84 -16.35 2.45 0.77
CA THR A 84 -16.72 2.78 2.15
C THR A 84 -15.49 2.66 3.04
N PRO A 85 -15.34 3.50 4.09
CA PRO A 85 -14.23 3.33 5.04
C PRO A 85 -14.12 1.90 5.55
N TYR A 86 -12.94 1.30 5.41
CA TYR A 86 -12.62 -0.08 5.75
C TYR A 86 -11.41 -0.14 6.68
N GLN A 87 -11.28 -1.23 7.43
CA GLN A 87 -10.14 -1.46 8.31
C GLN A 87 -8.96 -2.10 7.56
N ILE A 88 -7.77 -1.61 7.87
CA ILE A 88 -6.49 -2.13 7.36
C ILE A 88 -5.98 -3.18 8.36
N PRO A 89 -5.84 -4.45 7.98
CA PRO A 89 -5.38 -5.48 8.90
C PRO A 89 -3.85 -5.47 9.08
N TYR A 90 -3.37 -5.84 10.27
CA TYR A 90 -1.93 -5.96 10.58
C TYR A 90 -1.21 -6.91 9.63
N ARG A 91 -1.85 -8.03 9.31
CA ARG A 91 -1.27 -9.11 8.51
C ARG A 91 -0.93 -8.72 7.06
N VAL A 92 -1.36 -7.56 6.54
CA VAL A 92 -0.92 -7.09 5.21
C VAL A 92 0.59 -6.82 5.14
N MET A 93 1.21 -6.51 6.30
CA MET A 93 2.64 -6.20 6.41
C MET A 93 3.52 -7.43 6.64
N LEU A 94 2.91 -8.60 6.88
CA LEU A 94 3.62 -9.80 7.29
C LEU A 94 4.06 -10.63 6.08
N PRO A 95 5.36 -10.86 5.87
CA PRO A 95 5.82 -11.88 4.96
C PRO A 95 5.43 -13.27 5.47
N LYS A 96 5.50 -14.27 4.60
CA LYS A 96 5.36 -15.65 5.05
C LYS A 96 6.44 -15.96 6.08
N ARG A 97 6.05 -16.59 7.17
CA ARG A 97 6.97 -16.92 8.28
C ARG A 97 8.22 -17.67 7.81
N ALA A 98 8.06 -18.59 6.86
CA ALA A 98 9.17 -19.35 6.30
C ALA A 98 10.18 -18.49 5.53
N GLU A 99 9.78 -17.29 5.09
CA GLU A 99 10.63 -16.38 4.32
C GLU A 99 11.30 -15.35 5.23
N ALA A 100 10.57 -14.77 6.20
CA ALA A 100 11.13 -13.80 7.15
C ALA A 100 10.27 -13.69 8.41
N ALA A 101 10.89 -13.85 9.58
CA ALA A 101 10.24 -13.76 10.89
C ALA A 101 10.46 -12.41 11.60
N ASN A 102 11.28 -11.53 11.05
CA ASN A 102 11.71 -10.26 11.65
C ASN A 102 11.57 -9.06 10.69
N LEU A 103 10.71 -9.17 9.69
CA LEU A 103 10.48 -8.14 8.68
C LEU A 103 9.02 -7.67 8.69
N LEU A 104 8.81 -6.38 8.63
CA LEU A 104 7.51 -5.73 8.39
C LEU A 104 7.60 -4.90 7.11
N VAL A 105 6.59 -5.00 6.24
CA VAL A 105 6.58 -4.38 4.91
C VAL A 105 5.44 -3.36 4.80
N PRO A 106 5.66 -2.10 5.21
CA PRO A 106 4.59 -1.10 5.29
C PRO A 106 4.25 -0.38 3.97
N VAL A 107 5.06 -0.53 2.93
CA VAL A 107 4.84 0.17 1.64
C VAL A 107 4.45 -0.80 0.54
N CYS A 108 5.31 -1.76 0.20
CA CYS A 108 5.01 -2.80 -0.78
C CYS A 108 4.33 -4.02 -0.12
N PHE A 109 3.34 -3.76 0.71
CA PHE A 109 2.61 -4.75 1.48
C PHE A 109 1.79 -5.72 0.61
N SER A 110 1.24 -6.74 1.23
CA SER A 110 0.55 -7.84 0.55
C SER A 110 -0.90 -7.48 0.21
N ALA A 111 -1.14 -7.09 -1.03
CA ALA A 111 -2.47 -6.76 -1.55
C ALA A 111 -2.57 -7.04 -3.05
N THR A 112 -3.78 -7.31 -3.53
CA THR A 112 -4.08 -7.32 -4.96
C THR A 112 -3.99 -5.91 -5.53
N HIS A 113 -3.89 -5.77 -6.86
CA HIS A 113 -3.88 -4.46 -7.53
C HIS A 113 -5.08 -3.59 -7.12
N VAL A 114 -6.28 -4.17 -7.09
CA VAL A 114 -7.51 -3.46 -6.72
C VAL A 114 -7.47 -2.96 -5.27
N ALA A 115 -7.07 -3.79 -4.31
CA ALA A 115 -6.94 -3.36 -2.93
C ALA A 115 -5.80 -2.34 -2.76
N TYR A 116 -4.70 -2.53 -3.46
CA TYR A 116 -3.56 -1.61 -3.41
C TYR A 116 -3.92 -0.22 -3.95
N SER A 117 -4.79 -0.12 -4.96
CA SER A 117 -5.19 1.15 -5.59
C SER A 117 -5.84 2.14 -4.62
N THR A 118 -6.41 1.68 -3.51
CA THR A 118 -6.98 2.50 -2.44
C THR A 118 -6.04 2.68 -1.23
N LEU A 119 -5.05 1.79 -1.07
CA LEU A 119 -4.13 1.79 0.08
C LEU A 119 -2.81 2.51 -0.18
N ARG A 120 -2.42 2.70 -1.43
CA ARG A 120 -1.13 3.25 -1.85
C ARG A 120 -0.98 4.78 -1.69
N MET A 121 -1.84 5.39 -0.91
CA MET A 121 -1.77 6.81 -0.62
C MET A 121 -0.85 7.08 0.58
N GLU A 122 -0.20 8.24 0.59
CA GLU A 122 0.74 8.63 1.64
C GLU A 122 0.14 8.58 3.05
N PRO A 123 -1.10 9.04 3.29
CA PRO A 123 -1.71 8.91 4.62
C PRO A 123 -1.84 7.45 5.07
N GLN A 124 -2.19 6.52 4.19
CA GLN A 124 -2.27 5.10 4.52
C GLN A 124 -0.88 4.52 4.79
N TYR A 125 0.15 4.91 4.02
CA TYR A 125 1.52 4.51 4.31
C TYR A 125 1.99 5.00 5.69
N MET A 126 1.63 6.22 6.08
CA MET A 126 1.94 6.75 7.41
C MET A 126 1.23 5.96 8.52
N ILE A 127 -0.05 5.61 8.33
CA ILE A 127 -0.82 4.77 9.25
C ILE A 127 -0.18 3.39 9.40
N ILE A 128 0.11 2.74 8.28
CA ILE A 128 0.71 1.40 8.26
C ILE A 128 2.14 1.45 8.83
N GLY A 129 2.93 2.47 8.49
CA GLY A 129 4.27 2.69 9.02
C GLY A 129 4.30 2.93 10.53
N HIS A 130 3.35 3.72 11.07
CA HIS A 130 3.17 3.91 12.50
C HIS A 130 2.91 2.57 13.20
N ALA A 131 1.97 1.79 12.68
CA ALA A 131 1.65 0.48 13.24
C ALA A 131 2.85 -0.50 13.14
N ALA A 132 3.61 -0.44 12.04
CA ALA A 132 4.83 -1.24 11.87
C ALA A 132 5.87 -0.90 12.93
N GLY A 133 6.10 0.37 13.22
CA GLY A 133 7.03 0.83 14.28
C GLY A 133 6.63 0.33 15.66
N VAL A 134 5.34 0.43 16.02
CA VAL A 134 4.82 -0.07 17.30
C VAL A 134 4.92 -1.59 17.39
N ALA A 135 4.60 -2.31 16.30
CA ALA A 135 4.69 -3.76 16.25
C ALA A 135 6.14 -4.25 16.33
N ALA A 136 7.08 -3.60 15.63
CA ALA A 136 8.50 -3.92 15.72
C ALA A 136 9.02 -3.78 17.16
N LYS A 137 8.66 -2.69 17.85
CA LYS A 137 8.99 -2.51 19.27
C LYS A 137 8.43 -3.64 20.13
N LEU A 138 7.16 -4.03 19.93
CA LEU A 138 6.55 -5.14 20.66
C LEU A 138 7.27 -6.48 20.40
N ALA A 139 7.61 -6.77 19.15
CA ALA A 139 8.35 -7.96 18.77
C ALA A 139 9.71 -8.05 19.48
N ILE A 140 10.45 -6.93 19.52
CA ILE A 140 11.74 -6.84 20.22
C ILE A 140 11.56 -7.01 21.73
N GLU A 141 10.64 -6.30 22.36
CA GLU A 141 10.38 -6.36 23.81
C GLU A 141 9.99 -7.76 24.27
N THR A 142 9.22 -8.48 23.44
CA THR A 142 8.73 -9.82 23.76
C THR A 142 9.63 -10.93 23.20
N ARG A 143 10.66 -10.60 22.42
CA ARG A 143 11.55 -11.54 21.71
C ARG A 143 10.76 -12.54 20.85
N ARG A 144 9.76 -12.05 20.13
CA ARG A 144 8.89 -12.86 19.25
C ARG A 144 9.08 -12.47 17.79
N ALA A 145 8.72 -13.39 16.90
CA ALA A 145 8.57 -13.08 15.50
C ALA A 145 7.46 -12.03 15.29
N VAL A 146 7.53 -11.27 14.21
CA VAL A 146 6.52 -10.25 13.90
C VAL A 146 5.13 -10.87 13.69
N GLN A 147 5.06 -12.13 13.26
CA GLN A 147 3.81 -12.89 13.12
C GLN A 147 3.19 -13.27 14.47
N ASP A 148 3.96 -13.24 15.57
CA ASP A 148 3.52 -13.61 16.93
C ASP A 148 3.26 -12.39 17.81
N VAL A 149 3.26 -11.19 17.24
CA VAL A 149 2.90 -9.97 17.96
C VAL A 149 1.45 -10.07 18.43
N ASP A 150 1.24 -9.85 19.73
CA ASP A 150 -0.12 -9.78 20.29
C ASP A 150 -0.86 -8.58 19.71
N VAL A 151 -1.82 -8.87 18.85
CA VAL A 151 -2.63 -7.86 18.15
C VAL A 151 -3.48 -7.04 19.12
N GLY A 152 -3.94 -7.63 20.22
CA GLY A 152 -4.69 -6.92 21.26
C GLY A 152 -3.83 -5.83 21.91
N VAL A 153 -2.61 -6.19 22.30
CA VAL A 153 -1.61 -5.25 22.85
C VAL A 153 -1.22 -4.19 21.82
N LEU A 154 -0.99 -4.59 20.57
CA LEU A 154 -0.68 -3.67 19.48
C LEU A 154 -1.80 -2.62 19.32
N ARG A 155 -3.05 -3.06 19.20
CA ARG A 155 -4.21 -2.18 19.06
C ARG A 155 -4.39 -1.26 20.26
N ALA A 156 -4.18 -1.76 21.48
CA ALA A 156 -4.24 -0.93 22.69
C ALA A 156 -3.18 0.18 22.65
N ARG A 157 -1.94 -0.12 22.27
CA ARG A 157 -0.88 0.89 22.13
C ARG A 157 -1.19 1.92 21.03
N LEU A 158 -1.71 1.47 19.89
CA LEU A 158 -2.10 2.36 18.80
C LEU A 158 -3.23 3.33 19.23
N ARG A 159 -4.26 2.82 19.95
CA ARG A 159 -5.33 3.68 20.50
C ARG A 159 -4.80 4.68 21.53
N ALA A 160 -3.88 4.28 22.41
CA ALA A 160 -3.23 5.18 23.34
C ALA A 160 -2.45 6.32 22.64
N GLN A 161 -1.99 6.07 21.43
CA GLN A 161 -1.34 7.05 20.55
C GLN A 161 -2.34 7.77 19.60
N ARG A 162 -3.64 7.66 19.86
CA ARG A 162 -4.74 8.29 19.12
C ARG A 162 -4.90 7.78 17.68
N ALA A 163 -4.43 6.59 17.36
CA ALA A 163 -4.71 5.98 16.07
C ALA A 163 -6.21 5.61 15.95
N VAL A 164 -6.79 5.89 14.80
CA VAL A 164 -8.20 5.55 14.49
C VAL A 164 -8.22 4.15 13.88
N LEU A 165 -8.74 3.18 14.61
CA LEU A 165 -8.80 1.77 14.20
C LEU A 165 -10.20 1.32 13.77
N GLU A 166 -11.21 2.12 14.01
CA GLU A 166 -12.62 1.82 13.73
C GLU A 166 -13.39 3.12 13.46
N ARG A 167 -14.52 3.03 12.81
CA ARG A 167 -15.39 4.20 12.60
C ARG A 167 -15.90 4.70 13.96
N PRO A 168 -15.92 6.01 14.15
CA PRO A 168 -16.57 6.62 15.31
C PRO A 168 -18.07 6.36 15.32
#